data_205256529b8ad3fb17ba155b5c1ee944
#
_entry.id   205256529b8ad3fb17ba155b5c1ee944
#
_cell.length_a   1.000
_cell.length_b   1.000
_cell.length_c   1.000
_cell.angle_alpha   90.00
_cell.angle_beta   90.00
_cell.angle_gamma   90.00
#
_symmetry.space_group_name_H-M   'P 1'
#
loop_
_entity.id
_entity.type
_entity.pdbx_description
1 polymer ?
#
loop_
_entity_poly.entity_id
_entity_poly.type
_entity_poly.pdbx_seq_one_letter_code
_entity_poly.pdbx_strand_id
1 'polypeptide(L)'
;MQNIKKRGEMSLLYYGGKMVWSVLRFIFLVEMAFIVLYPFIYMLSMAIRAPEDMYDMSIVWVPKHFTFDNFKTLFEHLNYESALFNTAIISVGCSLLQMVVCAMAGYSIGRFKSKGSGLLFGLVILTILIPPQLTNLPNYILLSDFDFFGIITAITGSGTGINLLDQYPTIYLVAALGQGIRSGMAILIFTQYFKGIPDELEQAAMIDGCGYFKTYTRIMVPNAGAPSLIVFILSMVWYWCDYYTMVTYFTNIRTLSVNLSGIKTALQTVFQTEAYSPYKIVTVEQAACVLCILPILILFLSLQKKFVNSIINSGLVG
;
A
#
# COMPACT_ATOMS: atom_id res chain seq x y z
N MET A 1 35.40 43.00 -36.33
CA MET A 1 35.76 42.72 -34.91
C MET A 1 34.61 42.87 -33.91
N GLN A 2 33.71 43.84 -34.03
CA GLN A 2 32.59 44.07 -33.11
C GLN A 2 31.56 42.89 -33.05
N ASN A 3 31.28 42.20 -34.18
CA ASN A 3 30.32 41.08 -34.20
C ASN A 3 30.81 39.79 -33.51
N ILE A 4 32.11 39.59 -33.42
CA ILE A 4 32.69 38.41 -32.75
C ILE A 4 32.66 38.64 -31.23
N LYS A 5 32.89 39.87 -30.77
CA LYS A 5 32.81 40.21 -29.35
C LYS A 5 31.40 40.10 -28.80
N LYS A 6 30.35 40.56 -29.54
CA LYS A 6 28.94 40.37 -29.19
C LYS A 6 28.51 38.92 -29.13
N ARG A 7 28.97 38.04 -30.00
CA ARG A 7 28.69 36.58 -29.96
C ARG A 7 29.33 35.93 -28.75
N GLY A 8 30.55 36.33 -28.35
CA GLY A 8 31.24 35.84 -27.17
C GLY A 8 30.51 36.23 -25.87
N GLU A 9 30.09 37.49 -25.76
CA GLU A 9 29.32 37.99 -24.58
C GLU A 9 27.94 37.35 -24.47
N MET A 10 27.21 37.14 -25.58
CA MET A 10 25.93 36.40 -25.58
C MET A 10 26.08 34.92 -25.18
N SER A 11 27.17 34.28 -25.58
CA SER A 11 27.45 32.88 -25.19
C SER A 11 27.79 32.78 -23.72
N LEU A 12 28.57 33.69 -23.17
CA LEU A 12 28.90 33.74 -21.72
C LEU A 12 27.69 34.02 -20.87
N LEU A 13 26.80 34.93 -21.24
CA LEU A 13 25.54 35.21 -20.57
C LEU A 13 24.58 33.98 -20.63
N TYR A 14 24.51 33.30 -21.77
CA TYR A 14 23.71 32.10 -21.92
C TYR A 14 24.21 30.94 -21.05
N TYR A 15 25.51 30.66 -21.05
CA TYR A 15 26.10 29.61 -20.20
C TYR A 15 26.04 29.99 -18.70
N GLY A 16 26.24 31.27 -18.36
CA GLY A 16 26.08 31.77 -17.00
C GLY A 16 24.64 31.59 -16.49
N GLY A 17 23.64 31.94 -17.30
CA GLY A 17 22.22 31.77 -16.97
C GLY A 17 21.85 30.30 -16.80
N LYS A 18 22.35 29.41 -17.67
CA LYS A 18 22.14 27.98 -17.59
C LYS A 18 22.77 27.35 -16.32
N MET A 19 23.95 27.84 -15.95
CA MET A 19 24.65 27.39 -14.74
C MET A 19 23.91 27.85 -13.49
N VAL A 20 23.49 29.11 -13.41
CA VAL A 20 22.67 29.65 -12.28
C VAL A 20 21.37 28.86 -12.17
N TRP A 21 20.66 28.61 -13.25
CA TRP A 21 19.44 27.79 -13.26
C TRP A 21 19.69 26.37 -12.78
N SER A 22 20.81 25.74 -13.17
CA SER A 22 21.19 24.40 -12.73
C SER A 22 21.47 24.37 -11.22
N VAL A 23 22.15 25.38 -10.69
CA VAL A 23 22.43 25.51 -9.25
C VAL A 23 21.13 25.72 -8.46
N LEU A 24 20.27 26.64 -8.90
CA LEU A 24 18.97 26.88 -8.24
C LEU A 24 18.10 25.61 -8.24
N ARG A 25 18.04 24.90 -9.35
CA ARG A 25 17.32 23.63 -9.43
C ARG A 25 17.92 22.57 -8.49
N PHE A 26 19.25 22.52 -8.40
CA PHE A 26 19.93 21.58 -7.49
C PHE A 26 19.61 21.90 -6.03
N ILE A 27 19.71 23.17 -5.63
CA ILE A 27 19.37 23.63 -4.26
C ILE A 27 17.91 23.26 -3.95
N PHE A 28 16.98 23.60 -4.84
CA PHE A 28 15.57 23.27 -4.67
C PHE A 28 15.32 21.77 -4.51
N LEU A 29 16.00 20.93 -5.31
CA LEU A 29 15.87 19.48 -5.20
C LEU A 29 16.45 18.94 -3.89
N VAL A 30 17.55 19.51 -3.40
CA VAL A 30 18.16 19.14 -2.10
C VAL A 30 17.24 19.55 -0.95
N GLU A 31 16.65 20.74 -1.00
CA GLU A 31 15.68 21.19 0.02
C GLU A 31 14.45 20.31 0.04
N MET A 32 13.87 19.98 -1.13
CA MET A 32 12.74 19.06 -1.23
C MET A 32 13.10 17.67 -0.71
N ALA A 33 14.26 17.14 -1.09
CA ALA A 33 14.74 15.85 -0.59
C ALA A 33 14.92 15.86 0.94
N PHE A 34 15.47 16.95 1.49
CA PHE A 34 15.63 17.11 2.94
C PHE A 34 14.29 17.12 3.66
N ILE A 35 13.31 17.91 3.19
CA ILE A 35 11.97 17.97 3.79
C ILE A 35 11.33 16.58 3.82
N VAL A 36 11.44 15.80 2.73
CA VAL A 36 10.87 14.46 2.64
C VAL A 36 11.61 13.46 3.52
N LEU A 37 12.95 13.52 3.58
CA LEU A 37 13.77 12.57 4.33
C LEU A 37 13.86 12.91 5.82
N TYR A 38 13.64 14.15 6.20
CA TYR A 38 13.75 14.61 7.59
C TYR A 38 13.00 13.74 8.60
N PRO A 39 11.69 13.43 8.43
CA PRO A 39 10.96 12.60 9.39
C PRO A 39 11.55 11.19 9.51
N PHE A 40 12.07 10.62 8.43
CA PHE A 40 12.70 9.29 8.47
C PHE A 40 14.04 9.32 9.19
N ILE A 41 14.87 10.33 8.94
CA ILE A 41 16.15 10.51 9.63
C ILE A 41 15.92 10.74 11.13
N TYR A 42 14.94 11.57 11.48
CA TYR A 42 14.56 11.82 12.86
C TYR A 42 14.07 10.52 13.54
N MET A 43 13.17 9.79 12.91
CA MET A 43 12.64 8.52 13.40
C MET A 43 13.78 7.50 13.65
N LEU A 44 14.72 7.36 12.70
CA LEU A 44 15.88 6.48 12.87
C LEU A 44 16.78 6.92 14.01
N SER A 45 17.10 8.22 14.11
CA SER A 45 17.89 8.78 15.20
C SER A 45 17.24 8.49 16.55
N MET A 46 15.94 8.69 16.68
CA MET A 46 15.20 8.48 17.92
C MET A 46 15.09 6.99 18.27
N ALA A 47 14.91 6.12 17.29
CA ALA A 47 14.77 4.68 17.49
C ALA A 47 16.01 4.05 18.16
N ILE A 48 17.20 4.56 17.86
CA ILE A 48 18.49 4.07 18.39
C ILE A 48 19.04 4.94 19.52
N ARG A 49 18.27 5.91 20.01
CA ARG A 49 18.69 6.85 21.06
C ARG A 49 18.38 6.30 22.45
N ALA A 50 19.35 6.42 23.37
CA ALA A 50 19.09 6.16 24.78
C ALA A 50 18.16 7.24 25.37
N PRO A 51 17.23 6.87 26.27
CA PRO A 51 16.29 7.86 26.87
C PRO A 51 16.98 9.01 27.60
N GLU A 52 18.20 8.80 28.12
CA GLU A 52 19.00 9.81 28.82
C GLU A 52 19.41 10.97 27.89
N ASP A 53 19.67 10.67 26.62
CA ASP A 53 20.02 11.69 25.61
C ASP A 53 18.86 12.66 25.32
N MET A 54 17.64 12.33 25.74
CA MET A 54 16.47 13.19 25.57
C MET A 54 16.48 14.40 26.51
N TYR A 55 17.26 14.36 27.57
CA TYR A 55 17.42 15.49 28.51
C TYR A 55 18.46 16.51 28.02
N ASP A 56 19.29 16.16 27.03
CA ASP A 56 20.30 17.05 26.45
C ASP A 56 19.82 17.67 25.15
N MET A 57 19.36 18.91 25.21
CA MET A 57 18.87 19.66 24.04
C MET A 57 19.92 19.91 22.95
N SER A 58 21.19 19.68 23.23
CA SER A 58 22.27 19.80 22.23
C SER A 58 22.30 18.63 21.25
N ILE A 59 21.64 17.51 21.60
CA ILE A 59 21.58 16.31 20.77
C ILE A 59 20.38 16.38 19.83
N VAL A 60 20.60 16.85 18.60
CA VAL A 60 19.51 16.99 17.61
C VAL A 60 19.45 15.78 16.69
N TRP A 61 20.55 15.44 16.01
CA TRP A 61 20.54 14.46 14.92
C TRP A 61 21.19 13.14 15.27
N VAL A 62 22.33 13.15 15.97
CA VAL A 62 23.13 11.98 16.24
C VAL A 62 23.11 11.71 17.75
N PRO A 63 22.63 10.54 18.19
CA PRO A 63 22.67 10.19 19.61
C PRO A 63 24.10 10.17 20.14
N LYS A 64 24.31 10.56 21.39
CA LYS A 64 25.57 10.36 22.12
C LYS A 64 25.69 8.90 22.60
N HIS A 65 24.56 8.36 23.08
CA HIS A 65 24.49 6.98 23.57
C HIS A 65 23.57 6.18 22.66
N PHE A 66 24.17 5.31 21.83
CA PHE A 66 23.45 4.39 20.95
C PHE A 66 22.94 3.19 21.76
N THR A 67 21.67 2.83 21.57
CA THR A 67 21.08 1.65 22.18
C THR A 67 20.13 0.92 21.23
N PHE A 68 20.06 -0.40 21.38
CA PHE A 68 19.06 -1.24 20.72
C PHE A 68 17.98 -1.73 21.69
N ASP A 69 18.00 -1.29 22.95
CA ASP A 69 17.03 -1.70 23.99
C ASP A 69 15.60 -1.25 23.63
N ASN A 70 15.44 -0.20 22.82
CA ASN A 70 14.13 0.23 22.34
C ASN A 70 13.48 -0.87 21.48
N PHE A 71 14.24 -1.52 20.61
CA PHE A 71 13.77 -2.64 19.81
C PHE A 71 13.52 -3.89 20.67
N LYS A 72 14.40 -4.20 21.62
CA LYS A 72 14.24 -5.31 22.55
C LYS A 72 12.93 -5.20 23.33
N THR A 73 12.62 -4.01 23.84
CA THR A 73 11.36 -3.71 24.52
C THR A 73 10.13 -4.05 23.67
N LEU A 74 10.16 -3.81 22.35
CA LEU A 74 9.07 -4.14 21.43
C LEU A 74 8.84 -5.66 21.33
N PHE A 75 9.90 -6.43 21.20
CA PHE A 75 9.82 -7.88 21.11
C PHE A 75 9.34 -8.51 22.41
N GLU A 76 9.77 -7.99 23.57
CA GLU A 76 9.43 -8.54 24.88
C GLU A 76 8.00 -8.20 25.32
N HIS A 77 7.48 -7.02 24.98
CA HIS A 77 6.22 -6.52 25.56
C HIS A 77 5.07 -6.33 24.59
N LEU A 78 5.31 -6.31 23.27
CA LEU A 78 4.29 -5.92 22.30
C LEU A 78 3.95 -7.00 21.27
N ASN A 79 4.41 -8.24 21.46
CA ASN A 79 4.13 -9.36 20.53
C ASN A 79 4.37 -8.96 19.06
N TYR A 80 5.47 -8.22 18.80
CA TYR A 80 5.75 -7.67 17.48
C TYR A 80 5.83 -8.75 16.39
N GLU A 81 6.42 -9.91 16.70
CA GLU A 81 6.58 -11.02 15.75
C GLU A 81 5.23 -11.53 15.23
N SER A 82 4.27 -11.74 16.13
CA SER A 82 2.92 -12.16 15.78
C SER A 82 2.22 -11.11 14.91
N ALA A 83 2.33 -9.83 15.27
CA ALA A 83 1.74 -8.74 14.51
C ALA A 83 2.37 -8.60 13.11
N LEU A 84 3.69 -8.79 12.99
CA LEU A 84 4.40 -8.80 11.71
C LEU A 84 3.93 -9.95 10.83
N PHE A 85 3.83 -11.15 11.39
CA PHE A 85 3.34 -12.34 10.67
C PHE A 85 1.90 -12.14 10.18
N ASN A 86 1.00 -11.65 11.05
CA ASN A 86 -0.39 -11.36 10.69
C ASN A 86 -0.47 -10.33 9.56
N THR A 87 0.28 -9.25 9.68
CA THR A 87 0.33 -8.20 8.65
C THR A 87 0.84 -8.75 7.33
N ALA A 88 1.90 -9.53 7.34
CA ALA A 88 2.49 -10.09 6.13
C ALA A 88 1.54 -11.06 5.43
N ILE A 89 0.93 -12.01 6.16
CA ILE A 89 0.03 -13.02 5.57
C ILE A 89 -1.25 -12.38 5.03
N ILE A 90 -1.82 -11.41 5.75
CA ILE A 90 -3.00 -10.67 5.31
C ILE A 90 -2.67 -9.84 4.07
N SER A 91 -1.60 -9.03 4.12
CA SER A 91 -1.26 -8.12 3.04
C SER A 91 -0.90 -8.85 1.74
N VAL A 92 -0.08 -9.91 1.81
CA VAL A 92 0.29 -10.70 0.65
C VAL A 92 -0.93 -11.44 0.09
N GLY A 93 -1.68 -12.14 0.94
CA GLY A 93 -2.82 -12.93 0.51
C GLY A 93 -3.93 -12.10 -0.10
N CYS A 94 -4.33 -11.00 0.57
CA CYS A 94 -5.36 -10.09 0.04
C CYS A 94 -4.91 -9.40 -1.25
N SER A 95 -3.63 -8.99 -1.36
CA SER A 95 -3.11 -8.35 -2.57
C SER A 95 -3.11 -9.28 -3.77
N LEU A 96 -2.76 -10.55 -3.58
CA LEU A 96 -2.82 -11.56 -4.65
C LEU A 96 -4.26 -11.82 -5.08
N LEU A 97 -5.17 -12.03 -4.14
CA LEU A 97 -6.59 -12.22 -4.45
C LEU A 97 -7.18 -11.02 -5.17
N GLN A 98 -6.94 -9.83 -4.65
CA GLN A 98 -7.42 -8.58 -5.24
C GLN A 98 -6.87 -8.38 -6.65
N MET A 99 -5.57 -8.63 -6.88
CA MET A 99 -4.96 -8.56 -8.20
C MET A 99 -5.67 -9.47 -9.19
N VAL A 100 -5.91 -10.74 -8.83
CA VAL A 100 -6.57 -11.71 -9.71
C VAL A 100 -8.01 -11.31 -10.01
N VAL A 101 -8.79 -11.01 -8.99
CA VAL A 101 -10.22 -10.69 -9.12
C VAL A 101 -10.43 -9.36 -9.86
N CYS A 102 -9.64 -8.33 -9.54
CA CYS A 102 -9.73 -7.04 -10.22
C CYS A 102 -9.25 -7.11 -11.67
N ALA A 103 -8.28 -8.00 -11.99
CA ALA A 103 -7.88 -8.25 -13.38
C ALA A 103 -9.02 -8.90 -14.19
N MET A 104 -9.73 -9.89 -13.61
CA MET A 104 -10.90 -10.52 -14.25
C MET A 104 -12.02 -9.49 -14.49
N ALA A 105 -12.36 -8.70 -13.48
CA ALA A 105 -13.36 -7.63 -13.58
C ALA A 105 -12.95 -6.57 -14.62
N GLY A 106 -11.69 -6.11 -14.57
CA GLY A 106 -11.16 -5.13 -15.50
C GLY A 106 -11.13 -5.62 -16.95
N TYR A 107 -10.78 -6.89 -17.17
CA TYR A 107 -10.87 -7.52 -18.50
C TYR A 107 -12.32 -7.55 -19.00
N SER A 108 -13.25 -8.02 -18.17
CA SER A 108 -14.65 -8.12 -18.54
C SER A 108 -15.24 -6.77 -18.91
N ILE A 109 -15.02 -5.72 -18.11
CA ILE A 109 -15.52 -4.36 -18.36
C ILE A 109 -14.80 -3.71 -19.57
N GLY A 110 -13.51 -4.01 -19.73
CA GLY A 110 -12.70 -3.40 -20.79
C GLY A 110 -12.95 -3.96 -22.18
N ARG A 111 -13.23 -5.26 -22.28
CA ARG A 111 -13.29 -6.00 -23.56
C ARG A 111 -14.69 -6.40 -23.99
N PHE A 112 -15.58 -6.75 -23.06
CA PHE A 112 -16.94 -7.11 -23.47
C PHE A 112 -17.79 -5.88 -23.75
N LYS A 113 -18.07 -5.64 -25.02
CA LYS A 113 -18.93 -4.55 -25.52
C LYS A 113 -20.42 -4.89 -25.30
N SER A 114 -20.84 -5.02 -24.03
CA SER A 114 -22.25 -5.22 -23.67
C SER A 114 -22.98 -3.91 -23.48
N LYS A 115 -24.33 -3.91 -23.65
CA LYS A 115 -25.17 -2.72 -23.47
C LYS A 115 -25.09 -2.10 -22.07
N GLY A 116 -24.55 -2.82 -21.07
CA GLY A 116 -24.38 -2.36 -19.68
C GLY A 116 -22.94 -2.00 -19.29
N SER A 117 -21.94 -2.21 -20.15
CA SER A 117 -20.53 -2.06 -19.77
C SER A 117 -20.18 -0.62 -19.34
N GLY A 118 -20.78 0.39 -19.96
CA GLY A 118 -20.61 1.79 -19.56
C GLY A 118 -21.18 2.10 -18.18
N LEU A 119 -22.35 1.56 -17.85
CA LEU A 119 -22.94 1.68 -16.51
C LEU A 119 -22.07 0.98 -15.45
N LEU A 120 -21.62 -0.26 -15.71
CA LEU A 120 -20.74 -0.98 -14.81
C LEU A 120 -19.44 -0.22 -14.57
N PHE A 121 -18.85 0.35 -15.62
CA PHE A 121 -17.66 1.18 -15.47
C PHE A 121 -17.93 2.44 -14.64
N GLY A 122 -19.07 3.10 -14.85
CA GLY A 122 -19.51 4.24 -14.03
C GLY A 122 -19.67 3.87 -12.55
N LEU A 123 -20.24 2.70 -12.26
CA LEU A 123 -20.35 2.17 -10.89
C LEU A 123 -18.99 1.91 -10.26
N VAL A 124 -18.03 1.38 -11.02
CA VAL A 124 -16.64 1.20 -10.53
C VAL A 124 -16.03 2.56 -10.16
N ILE A 125 -16.20 3.58 -10.99
CA ILE A 125 -15.74 4.94 -10.67
C ILE A 125 -16.42 5.47 -9.41
N LEU A 126 -17.71 5.24 -9.25
CA LEU A 126 -18.45 5.64 -8.05
C LEU A 126 -17.87 5.00 -6.78
N THR A 127 -17.45 3.72 -6.84
CA THR A 127 -16.83 3.07 -5.68
C THR A 127 -15.51 3.72 -5.24
N ILE A 128 -14.80 4.38 -6.16
CA ILE A 128 -13.55 5.10 -5.83
C ILE A 128 -13.85 6.37 -5.04
N LEU A 129 -15.01 7.00 -5.28
CA LEU A 129 -15.43 8.22 -4.62
C LEU A 129 -16.01 7.98 -3.23
N ILE A 130 -16.48 6.76 -2.95
CA ILE A 130 -17.05 6.40 -1.63
C ILE A 130 -15.91 6.16 -0.65
N PRO A 131 -15.84 6.90 0.48
CA PRO A 131 -14.84 6.67 1.51
C PRO A 131 -14.98 5.26 2.12
N PRO A 132 -13.88 4.50 2.30
CA PRO A 132 -13.94 3.16 2.89
C PRO A 132 -14.60 3.12 4.28
N GLN A 133 -14.53 4.21 5.03
CA GLN A 133 -15.14 4.32 6.35
C GLN A 133 -16.65 4.13 6.34
N LEU A 134 -17.33 4.53 5.26
CA LEU A 134 -18.78 4.37 5.11
C LEU A 134 -19.19 2.92 4.86
N THR A 135 -18.30 2.11 4.27
CA THR A 135 -18.60 0.71 3.94
C THR A 135 -18.19 -0.25 5.05
N ASN A 136 -17.29 0.13 5.95
CA ASN A 136 -16.79 -0.74 7.01
C ASN A 136 -17.88 -1.20 7.98
N LEU A 137 -18.75 -0.30 8.44
CA LEU A 137 -19.81 -0.65 9.40
C LEU A 137 -20.87 -1.59 8.78
N PRO A 138 -21.42 -1.33 7.60
CA PRO A 138 -22.30 -2.28 6.90
C PRO A 138 -21.65 -3.65 6.69
N ASN A 139 -20.39 -3.68 6.28
CA ASN A 139 -19.66 -4.93 6.09
C ASN A 139 -19.44 -5.67 7.42
N TYR A 140 -19.15 -4.95 8.51
CA TYR A 140 -19.06 -5.55 9.84
C TYR A 140 -20.37 -6.24 10.25
N ILE A 141 -21.51 -5.57 10.08
CA ILE A 141 -22.84 -6.13 10.40
C ILE A 141 -23.11 -7.38 9.52
N LEU A 142 -22.82 -7.30 8.22
CA LEU A 142 -22.96 -8.44 7.30
C LEU A 142 -22.09 -9.64 7.70
N LEU A 143 -20.85 -9.39 8.10
CA LEU A 143 -19.88 -10.45 8.44
C LEU A 143 -20.08 -11.00 9.86
N SER A 144 -20.71 -10.23 10.76
CA SER A 144 -21.03 -10.69 12.12
C SER A 144 -22.17 -11.71 12.16
N ASP A 145 -23.07 -11.65 11.17
CA ASP A 145 -24.21 -12.55 11.00
C ASP A 145 -24.37 -12.91 9.50
N PHE A 146 -23.33 -13.56 8.96
CA PHE A 146 -23.27 -13.86 7.54
C PHE A 146 -24.20 -15.02 7.20
N ASP A 147 -25.25 -14.71 6.44
CA ASP A 147 -26.14 -15.71 5.86
C ASP A 147 -26.34 -15.46 4.36
N PHE A 148 -25.80 -16.37 3.54
CA PHE A 148 -25.88 -16.26 2.09
C PHE A 148 -27.31 -16.55 1.63
N PHE A 149 -28.12 -15.50 1.47
CA PHE A 149 -29.53 -15.54 1.03
C PHE A 149 -30.44 -16.47 1.87
N GLY A 150 -30.18 -16.61 3.17
CA GLY A 150 -30.94 -17.49 4.05
C GLY A 150 -30.58 -18.98 3.94
N ILE A 151 -29.58 -19.34 3.14
CA ILE A 151 -29.18 -20.73 2.91
C ILE A 151 -28.56 -21.33 4.17
N ILE A 152 -27.70 -20.57 4.86
CA ILE A 152 -27.00 -21.06 6.05
C ILE A 152 -28.02 -21.32 7.16
N THR A 153 -28.93 -20.39 7.40
CA THR A 153 -30.02 -20.52 8.37
C THR A 153 -30.93 -21.71 8.04
N ALA A 154 -31.24 -21.89 6.75
CA ALA A 154 -32.06 -23.04 6.31
C ALA A 154 -31.38 -24.41 6.53
N ILE A 155 -30.06 -24.50 6.35
CA ILE A 155 -29.29 -25.74 6.52
C ILE A 155 -29.04 -26.02 8.01
N THR A 156 -28.68 -24.97 8.79
CA THR A 156 -28.31 -25.16 10.20
C THR A 156 -29.52 -25.21 11.15
N GLY A 157 -30.65 -24.67 10.72
CA GLY A 157 -31.84 -24.54 11.59
C GLY A 157 -31.64 -23.57 12.77
N SER A 158 -30.55 -22.83 12.80
CA SER A 158 -30.12 -22.02 13.95
C SER A 158 -30.87 -20.68 14.10
N GLY A 159 -31.58 -20.25 13.07
CA GLY A 159 -32.22 -18.92 13.03
C GLY A 159 -31.24 -17.74 12.91
N THR A 160 -29.94 -17.99 12.89
CA THR A 160 -28.87 -17.00 12.73
C THR A 160 -27.82 -17.48 11.76
N GLY A 161 -27.13 -16.59 11.10
CA GLY A 161 -26.00 -16.87 10.21
C GLY A 161 -24.73 -17.29 10.98
N ILE A 162 -23.61 -17.26 10.30
CA ILE A 162 -22.29 -17.58 10.86
C ILE A 162 -21.52 -16.28 11.13
N ASN A 163 -20.93 -16.15 12.31
CA ASN A 163 -20.01 -15.07 12.60
C ASN A 163 -18.66 -15.37 11.94
N LEU A 164 -18.29 -14.54 10.96
CA LEU A 164 -17.03 -14.63 10.24
C LEU A 164 -15.96 -13.71 10.81
N LEU A 165 -16.28 -12.80 11.76
CA LEU A 165 -15.32 -11.87 12.33
C LEU A 165 -14.21 -12.59 13.10
N ASP A 166 -13.08 -11.88 13.25
CA ASP A 166 -11.89 -12.34 13.98
C ASP A 166 -11.24 -13.61 13.39
N GLN A 167 -11.37 -13.80 12.08
CA GLN A 167 -10.80 -14.92 11.34
C GLN A 167 -10.15 -14.45 10.03
N TYR A 168 -9.01 -15.04 9.65
CA TYR A 168 -8.33 -14.69 8.38
C TYR A 168 -9.23 -14.86 7.14
N PRO A 169 -10.07 -15.89 7.00
CA PRO A 169 -10.95 -16.03 5.85
C PRO A 169 -11.84 -14.83 5.59
N THR A 170 -12.20 -14.07 6.61
CA THR A 170 -13.06 -12.87 6.48
C THR A 170 -12.50 -11.84 5.53
N ILE A 171 -11.27 -11.42 5.77
CA ILE A 171 -10.64 -10.39 4.93
C ILE A 171 -10.30 -10.92 3.53
N TYR A 172 -9.97 -12.21 3.43
CA TYR A 172 -9.75 -12.87 2.14
C TYR A 172 -11.04 -12.98 1.33
N LEU A 173 -12.17 -13.27 1.98
CA LEU A 173 -13.48 -13.31 1.32
C LEU A 173 -13.84 -11.95 0.74
N VAL A 174 -13.68 -10.88 1.52
CA VAL A 174 -13.92 -9.49 1.07
C VAL A 174 -13.03 -9.15 -0.14
N ALA A 175 -11.75 -9.51 -0.09
CA ALA A 175 -10.83 -9.30 -1.21
C ALA A 175 -11.21 -10.14 -2.44
N ALA A 176 -11.59 -11.42 -2.25
CA ALA A 176 -11.99 -12.32 -3.32
C ALA A 176 -13.31 -11.94 -4.00
N LEU A 177 -14.19 -11.23 -3.30
CA LEU A 177 -15.44 -10.70 -3.86
C LEU A 177 -15.24 -9.34 -4.56
N GLY A 178 -14.00 -8.84 -4.68
CA GLY A 178 -13.70 -7.56 -5.32
C GLY A 178 -14.08 -6.34 -4.46
N GLN A 179 -14.32 -6.55 -3.17
CA GLN A 179 -14.60 -5.48 -2.19
C GLN A 179 -13.40 -5.17 -1.27
N GLY A 180 -12.21 -5.62 -1.66
CA GLY A 180 -10.98 -5.29 -0.96
C GLY A 180 -10.65 -3.79 -0.99
N ILE A 181 -9.63 -3.41 -0.23
CA ILE A 181 -9.23 -2.01 -0.05
C ILE A 181 -8.93 -1.37 -1.41
N ARG A 182 -9.70 -0.33 -1.77
CA ARG A 182 -9.58 0.41 -3.03
C ARG A 182 -9.65 -0.48 -4.30
N SER A 183 -10.42 -1.55 -4.27
CA SER A 183 -10.60 -2.45 -5.42
C SER A 183 -11.09 -1.73 -6.68
N GLY A 184 -11.91 -0.69 -6.56
CA GLY A 184 -12.35 0.13 -7.69
C GLY A 184 -11.18 0.73 -8.48
N MET A 185 -10.12 1.21 -7.78
CA MET A 185 -8.93 1.72 -8.45
C MET A 185 -8.14 0.59 -9.15
N ALA A 186 -8.04 -0.58 -8.55
CA ALA A 186 -7.40 -1.74 -9.16
C ALA A 186 -8.14 -2.19 -10.44
N ILE A 187 -9.48 -2.26 -10.38
CA ILE A 187 -10.34 -2.56 -11.54
C ILE A 187 -10.16 -1.50 -12.63
N LEU A 188 -10.11 -0.21 -12.27
CA LEU A 188 -9.89 0.88 -13.22
C LEU A 188 -8.55 0.72 -13.95
N ILE A 189 -7.46 0.45 -13.24
CA ILE A 189 -6.11 0.24 -13.83
C ILE A 189 -6.17 -0.89 -14.85
N PHE A 190 -6.71 -2.05 -14.48
CA PHE A 190 -6.84 -3.18 -15.41
C PHE A 190 -7.77 -2.90 -16.58
N THR A 191 -8.90 -2.22 -16.34
CA THR A 191 -9.85 -1.87 -17.40
C THR A 191 -9.18 -0.99 -18.45
N GLN A 192 -8.45 0.05 -18.04
CA GLN A 192 -7.75 0.94 -18.98
C GLN A 192 -6.64 0.20 -19.73
N TYR A 193 -5.90 -0.64 -19.04
CA TYR A 193 -4.86 -1.45 -19.67
C TYR A 193 -5.43 -2.39 -20.73
N PHE A 194 -6.44 -3.18 -20.39
CA PHE A 194 -7.02 -4.12 -21.35
C PHE A 194 -7.71 -3.42 -22.52
N LYS A 195 -8.29 -2.22 -22.33
CA LYS A 195 -8.81 -1.40 -23.43
C LYS A 195 -7.73 -0.96 -24.41
N GLY A 196 -6.50 -0.76 -23.94
CA GLY A 196 -5.35 -0.36 -24.77
C GLY A 196 -4.73 -1.50 -25.59
N ILE A 197 -5.07 -2.76 -25.31
CA ILE A 197 -4.55 -3.90 -26.12
C ILE A 197 -5.29 -3.95 -27.45
N PRO A 198 -4.60 -4.13 -28.59
CA PRO A 198 -5.25 -4.28 -29.90
C PRO A 198 -6.26 -5.43 -29.95
N ASP A 199 -7.41 -5.20 -30.60
CA ASP A 199 -8.48 -6.21 -30.72
C ASP A 199 -8.04 -7.43 -31.54
N GLU A 200 -7.06 -7.27 -32.43
CA GLU A 200 -6.50 -8.29 -33.30
C GLU A 200 -5.90 -9.47 -32.55
N LEU A 201 -5.28 -9.21 -31.39
CA LEU A 201 -4.71 -10.26 -30.54
C LEU A 201 -5.79 -11.22 -30.00
N GLU A 202 -6.94 -10.67 -29.62
CA GLU A 202 -8.08 -11.46 -29.13
C GLU A 202 -8.76 -12.19 -30.27
N GLN A 203 -8.94 -11.53 -31.41
CA GLN A 203 -9.54 -12.13 -32.61
C GLN A 203 -8.68 -13.28 -33.16
N ALA A 204 -7.34 -13.12 -33.21
CA ALA A 204 -6.45 -14.20 -33.61
C ALA A 204 -6.57 -15.43 -32.70
N ALA A 205 -6.63 -15.22 -31.39
CA ALA A 205 -6.83 -16.30 -30.44
C ALA A 205 -8.18 -17.03 -30.63
N MET A 206 -9.24 -16.29 -30.95
CA MET A 206 -10.55 -16.89 -31.24
C MET A 206 -10.55 -17.69 -32.53
N ILE A 207 -9.84 -17.24 -33.58
CA ILE A 207 -9.64 -17.97 -34.83
C ILE A 207 -8.90 -19.28 -34.56
N ASP A 208 -7.91 -19.26 -33.65
CA ASP A 208 -7.15 -20.46 -33.22
C ASP A 208 -7.96 -21.37 -32.28
N GLY A 209 -9.27 -21.11 -32.10
CA GLY A 209 -10.19 -21.96 -31.33
C GLY A 209 -10.13 -21.74 -29.81
N CYS A 210 -9.53 -20.63 -29.35
CA CYS A 210 -9.57 -20.26 -27.93
C CYS A 210 -10.93 -19.65 -27.57
N GLY A 211 -11.61 -20.20 -26.57
CA GLY A 211 -12.75 -19.52 -25.94
C GLY A 211 -12.30 -18.35 -25.05
N TYR A 212 -13.22 -17.48 -24.65
CA TYR A 212 -12.95 -16.26 -23.86
C TYR A 212 -12.08 -16.48 -22.62
N PHE A 213 -12.35 -17.50 -21.82
CA PHE A 213 -11.58 -17.81 -20.62
C PHE A 213 -10.13 -18.24 -20.96
N LYS A 214 -9.95 -19.00 -22.03
CA LYS A 214 -8.65 -19.45 -22.50
C LYS A 214 -7.84 -18.29 -23.08
N THR A 215 -8.48 -17.39 -23.80
CA THR A 215 -7.90 -16.13 -24.29
C THR A 215 -7.47 -15.25 -23.12
N TYR A 216 -8.32 -15.07 -22.11
CA TYR A 216 -7.99 -14.34 -20.89
C TYR A 216 -6.73 -14.91 -20.20
N THR A 217 -6.74 -16.22 -19.90
CA THR A 217 -5.67 -16.83 -19.08
C THR A 217 -4.34 -17.01 -19.83
N ARG A 218 -4.39 -17.29 -21.14
CA ARG A 218 -3.17 -17.60 -21.92
C ARG A 218 -2.58 -16.43 -22.65
N ILE A 219 -3.37 -15.39 -22.94
CA ILE A 219 -2.93 -14.24 -23.73
C ILE A 219 -3.03 -12.96 -22.91
N MET A 220 -4.19 -12.63 -22.38
CA MET A 220 -4.40 -11.33 -21.73
C MET A 220 -3.67 -11.19 -20.40
N VAL A 221 -3.76 -12.20 -19.52
CA VAL A 221 -3.09 -12.17 -18.20
C VAL A 221 -1.56 -12.14 -18.34
N PRO A 222 -0.89 -12.95 -19.16
CA PRO A 222 0.56 -12.86 -19.35
C PRO A 222 1.02 -11.49 -19.87
N ASN A 223 0.24 -10.85 -20.75
CA ASN A 223 0.53 -9.51 -21.23
C ASN A 223 0.29 -8.42 -20.15
N ALA A 224 -0.59 -8.67 -19.20
CA ALA A 224 -0.90 -7.74 -18.11
C ALA A 224 0.11 -7.75 -16.95
N GLY A 225 1.36 -8.21 -17.18
CA GLY A 225 2.38 -8.28 -16.14
C GLY A 225 2.70 -6.92 -15.50
N ALA A 226 2.74 -5.85 -16.31
CA ALA A 226 2.97 -4.48 -15.82
C ALA A 226 1.86 -3.99 -14.88
N PRO A 227 0.58 -3.92 -15.28
CA PRO A 227 -0.49 -3.51 -14.38
C PRO A 227 -0.69 -4.46 -13.19
N SER A 228 -0.44 -5.76 -13.35
CA SER A 228 -0.49 -6.71 -12.25
C SER A 228 0.52 -6.40 -11.16
N LEU A 229 1.76 -6.07 -11.53
CA LEU A 229 2.79 -5.67 -10.57
C LEU A 229 2.42 -4.35 -9.87
N ILE A 230 1.89 -3.37 -10.61
CA ILE A 230 1.45 -2.09 -10.07
C ILE A 230 0.33 -2.32 -9.04
N VAL A 231 -0.72 -3.05 -9.41
CA VAL A 231 -1.85 -3.34 -8.52
C VAL A 231 -1.40 -4.13 -7.30
N PHE A 232 -0.54 -5.14 -7.47
CA PHE A 232 -0.01 -5.92 -6.35
C PHE A 232 0.73 -5.05 -5.33
N ILE A 233 1.67 -4.20 -5.80
CA ILE A 233 2.44 -3.33 -4.90
C ILE A 233 1.53 -2.31 -4.19
N LEU A 234 0.63 -1.66 -4.91
CA LEU A 234 -0.31 -0.70 -4.31
C LEU A 234 -1.21 -1.37 -3.28
N SER A 235 -1.80 -2.52 -3.60
CA SER A 235 -2.64 -3.28 -2.68
C SER A 235 -1.85 -3.73 -1.45
N MET A 236 -0.62 -4.22 -1.65
CA MET A 236 0.27 -4.64 -0.58
C MET A 236 0.52 -3.51 0.44
N VAL A 237 0.83 -2.31 -0.06
CA VAL A 237 1.03 -1.13 0.79
C VAL A 237 -0.27 -0.75 1.52
N TRP A 238 -1.40 -0.78 0.83
CA TRP A 238 -2.68 -0.43 1.44
C TRP A 238 -3.08 -1.40 2.54
N TYR A 239 -3.00 -2.71 2.33
CA TYR A 239 -3.29 -3.71 3.37
C TYR A 239 -2.28 -3.67 4.52
N TRP A 240 -1.01 -3.38 4.23
CA TRP A 240 0.03 -3.25 5.25
C TRP A 240 -0.24 -2.10 6.22
N CYS A 241 -0.69 -0.96 5.70
CA CYS A 241 -0.94 0.24 6.48
C CYS A 241 -2.39 0.36 6.97
N ASP A 242 -3.29 -0.58 6.61
CA ASP A 242 -4.69 -0.49 6.99
C ASP A 242 -4.90 -0.69 8.49
N TYR A 243 -5.47 0.32 9.10
CA TYR A 243 -5.88 0.32 10.50
C TYR A 243 -7.37 0.06 10.65
N TYR A 244 -8.20 0.78 9.85
CA TYR A 244 -9.65 0.81 10.06
C TYR A 244 -10.32 -0.54 9.85
N THR A 245 -10.01 -1.23 8.78
CA THR A 245 -10.59 -2.56 8.51
C THR A 245 -10.10 -3.56 9.54
N MET A 246 -8.79 -3.50 9.87
CA MET A 246 -8.19 -4.44 10.80
C MET A 246 -8.76 -4.30 12.21
N VAL A 247 -8.90 -3.08 12.73
CA VAL A 247 -9.47 -2.88 14.08
C VAL A 247 -10.97 -3.16 14.13
N THR A 248 -11.68 -3.06 12.98
CA THR A 248 -13.11 -3.33 12.90
C THR A 248 -13.40 -4.82 12.84
N TYR A 249 -12.64 -5.60 12.04
CA TYR A 249 -12.94 -7.02 11.80
C TYR A 249 -12.22 -7.96 12.74
N PHE A 250 -11.13 -7.51 13.37
CA PHE A 250 -10.29 -8.34 14.22
C PHE A 250 -10.20 -7.80 15.65
N THR A 251 -10.43 -8.69 16.61
CA THR A 251 -10.26 -8.41 18.04
C THR A 251 -8.96 -9.04 18.56
N ASN A 252 -8.72 -10.30 18.23
CA ASN A 252 -7.57 -11.09 18.70
C ASN A 252 -6.40 -11.08 17.69
N ILE A 253 -6.70 -11.02 16.39
CA ILE A 253 -5.68 -10.94 15.33
C ILE A 253 -5.21 -9.51 15.20
N ARG A 254 -4.06 -9.20 15.78
CA ARG A 254 -3.49 -7.85 15.73
C ARG A 254 -2.46 -7.73 14.61
N THR A 255 -2.56 -6.63 13.84
CA THR A 255 -1.61 -6.24 12.81
C THR A 255 -0.65 -5.17 13.33
N LEU A 256 0.44 -4.91 12.59
CA LEU A 256 1.40 -3.86 12.96
C LEU A 256 0.76 -2.47 13.04
N SER A 257 -0.15 -2.15 12.12
CA SER A 257 -0.87 -0.87 12.11
C SER A 257 -1.74 -0.69 13.37
N VAL A 258 -2.42 -1.75 13.80
CA VAL A 258 -3.24 -1.75 15.03
C VAL A 258 -2.36 -1.66 16.27
N ASN A 259 -1.28 -2.44 16.35
CA ASN A 259 -0.34 -2.38 17.48
C ASN A 259 0.34 -1.01 17.57
N LEU A 260 0.75 -0.43 16.45
CA LEU A 260 1.38 0.89 16.40
C LEU A 260 0.43 1.98 16.89
N SER A 261 -0.85 1.94 16.53
CA SER A 261 -1.84 2.93 16.99
C SER A 261 -2.09 2.89 18.49
N GLY A 262 -1.99 1.72 19.11
CA GLY A 262 -2.18 1.51 20.56
C GLY A 262 -0.87 1.49 21.38
N ILE A 263 0.28 1.67 20.75
CA ILE A 263 1.59 1.44 21.37
C ILE A 263 1.84 2.30 22.62
N LYS A 264 1.46 3.57 22.55
CA LYS A 264 1.62 4.49 23.68
C LYS A 264 0.88 3.99 24.93
N THR A 265 -0.39 3.59 24.78
CA THR A 265 -1.21 3.07 25.88
C THR A 265 -0.64 1.75 26.40
N ALA A 266 -0.22 0.85 25.49
CA ALA A 266 0.38 -0.42 25.87
C ALA A 266 1.68 -0.21 26.67
N LEU A 267 2.57 0.68 26.22
CA LEU A 267 3.81 1.00 26.92
C LEU A 267 3.55 1.71 28.25
N GLN A 268 2.57 2.60 28.32
CA GLN A 268 2.18 3.22 29.59
C GLN A 268 1.74 2.18 30.62
N THR A 269 0.99 1.16 30.22
CA THR A 269 0.57 0.08 31.11
C THR A 269 1.75 -0.76 31.59
N VAL A 270 2.68 -1.10 30.68
CA VAL A 270 3.91 -1.85 31.01
C VAL A 270 4.79 -1.04 31.96
N PHE A 271 4.97 0.24 31.71
CA PHE A 271 5.88 1.10 32.47
C PHE A 271 5.27 1.72 33.74
N GLN A 272 3.95 1.56 33.98
CA GLN A 272 3.35 1.97 35.25
C GLN A 272 3.88 1.18 36.47
N THR A 273 4.38 -0.02 36.23
CA THR A 273 5.01 -0.86 37.26
C THR A 273 6.48 -0.56 37.49
N GLU A 274 7.11 0.20 36.62
CA GLU A 274 8.54 0.54 36.67
C GLU A 274 8.69 2.07 36.55
N ALA A 275 9.65 2.66 37.27
CA ALA A 275 9.94 4.11 37.23
C ALA A 275 10.61 4.52 35.90
N TYR A 276 9.91 4.36 34.77
CA TYR A 276 10.42 4.70 33.45
C TYR A 276 10.19 6.17 33.11
N SER A 277 11.19 6.77 32.48
CA SER A 277 11.11 8.12 31.90
C SER A 277 10.05 8.16 30.80
N PRO A 278 9.21 9.24 30.72
CA PRO A 278 8.30 9.47 29.60
C PRO A 278 9.00 9.44 28.23
N TYR A 279 10.28 9.77 28.21
CA TYR A 279 11.12 9.75 26.99
C TYR A 279 11.37 8.34 26.45
N LYS A 280 11.34 7.30 27.31
CA LYS A 280 11.46 5.90 26.87
C LYS A 280 10.30 5.50 25.97
N ILE A 281 9.09 5.96 26.27
CA ILE A 281 7.91 5.69 25.43
C ILE A 281 8.14 6.23 24.02
N VAL A 282 8.62 7.47 23.91
CA VAL A 282 8.86 8.11 22.61
C VAL A 282 9.93 7.36 21.79
N THR A 283 11.04 6.97 22.41
CA THR A 283 12.11 6.25 21.69
C THR A 283 11.66 4.86 21.23
N VAL A 284 10.88 4.13 22.05
CA VAL A 284 10.29 2.83 21.69
C VAL A 284 9.22 2.98 20.59
N GLU A 285 8.38 4.02 20.65
CA GLU A 285 7.42 4.31 19.60
C GLU A 285 8.09 4.56 18.24
N GLN A 286 9.20 5.32 18.21
CA GLN A 286 9.98 5.52 16.99
C GLN A 286 10.64 4.23 16.49
N ALA A 287 11.12 3.37 17.39
CA ALA A 287 11.64 2.06 17.02
C ALA A 287 10.55 1.16 16.39
N ALA A 288 9.32 1.22 16.91
CA ALA A 288 8.18 0.51 16.33
C ALA A 288 7.84 1.03 14.92
N CYS A 289 7.89 2.35 14.71
CA CYS A 289 7.69 2.95 13.38
C CYS A 289 8.76 2.44 12.39
N VAL A 290 10.04 2.40 12.79
CA VAL A 290 11.12 1.86 11.95
C VAL A 290 10.83 0.42 11.55
N LEU A 291 10.50 -0.44 12.52
CA LEU A 291 10.22 -1.85 12.26
C LEU A 291 8.95 -2.07 11.42
N CYS A 292 7.97 -1.17 11.53
CA CYS A 292 6.76 -1.23 10.72
C CYS A 292 7.05 -0.88 9.25
N ILE A 293 7.92 0.10 9.00
CA ILE A 293 8.25 0.57 7.64
C ILE A 293 9.27 -0.33 6.95
N LEU A 294 10.19 -0.91 7.69
CA LEU A 294 11.34 -1.64 7.14
C LEU A 294 10.96 -2.76 6.14
N PRO A 295 10.00 -3.67 6.43
CA PRO A 295 9.66 -4.75 5.52
C PRO A 295 9.07 -4.26 4.20
N ILE A 296 8.18 -3.26 4.26
CA ILE A 296 7.57 -2.69 3.04
C ILE A 296 8.59 -1.89 2.21
N LEU A 297 9.54 -1.23 2.88
CA LEU A 297 10.64 -0.52 2.22
C LEU A 297 11.57 -1.51 1.49
N ILE A 298 11.95 -2.63 2.13
CA ILE A 298 12.74 -3.69 1.50
C ILE A 298 12.02 -4.27 0.29
N LEU A 299 10.72 -4.55 0.42
CA LEU A 299 9.90 -5.03 -0.69
C LEU A 299 9.89 -4.02 -1.84
N PHE A 300 9.65 -2.74 -1.55
CA PHE A 300 9.63 -1.69 -2.57
C PHE A 300 10.99 -1.56 -3.28
N LEU A 301 12.10 -1.51 -2.54
CA LEU A 301 13.45 -1.43 -3.09
C LEU A 301 13.78 -2.63 -3.98
N SER A 302 13.27 -3.81 -3.64
CA SER A 302 13.46 -5.04 -4.42
C SER A 302 12.70 -5.01 -5.74
N LEU A 303 11.51 -4.40 -5.75
CA LEU A 303 10.60 -4.37 -6.91
C LEU A 303 10.68 -3.08 -7.73
N GLN A 304 11.31 -2.01 -7.22
CA GLN A 304 11.30 -0.67 -7.83
C GLN A 304 11.78 -0.66 -9.29
N LYS A 305 12.82 -1.42 -9.63
CA LYS A 305 13.31 -1.48 -11.02
C LYS A 305 12.28 -2.07 -11.97
N LYS A 306 11.59 -3.14 -11.56
CA LYS A 306 10.53 -3.76 -12.36
C LYS A 306 9.31 -2.83 -12.46
N PHE A 307 8.98 -2.13 -11.37
CA PHE A 307 7.90 -1.15 -11.30
C PHE A 307 8.13 0.03 -12.28
N VAL A 308 9.30 0.66 -12.22
CA VAL A 308 9.65 1.78 -13.11
C VAL A 308 9.65 1.34 -14.58
N ASN A 309 10.25 0.20 -14.90
CA ASN A 309 10.25 -0.33 -16.26
C ASN A 309 8.83 -0.65 -16.75
N SER A 310 7.95 -1.15 -15.88
CA SER A 310 6.55 -1.43 -16.21
C SER A 310 5.78 -0.16 -16.55
N ILE A 311 6.00 0.94 -15.82
CA ILE A 311 5.37 2.23 -16.11
C ILE A 311 5.86 2.81 -17.42
N ILE A 312 7.18 2.79 -17.65
CA ILE A 312 7.77 3.30 -18.88
C ILE A 312 7.23 2.55 -20.11
N ASN A 313 7.18 1.22 -20.03
CA ASN A 313 6.70 0.40 -21.15
C ASN A 313 5.19 0.55 -21.39
N SER A 314 4.39 0.79 -20.35
CA SER A 314 2.96 1.05 -20.49
C SER A 314 2.65 2.45 -21.03
N GLY A 315 3.53 3.41 -20.84
CA GLY A 315 3.43 4.78 -21.38
C GLY A 315 3.92 4.94 -22.83
N LEU A 316 4.59 3.92 -23.38
CA LEU A 316 5.09 3.95 -24.78
C LEU A 316 4.11 3.36 -25.80
N VAL A 317 2.95 2.91 -25.39
CA VAL A 317 1.87 2.35 -26.22
C VAL A 317 0.75 3.39 -26.41
N GLY A 318 1.08 4.66 -26.31
CA GLY A 318 0.20 5.78 -26.61
C GLY A 318 0.65 6.58 -27.81
#